data_030210b40dda079a23fb5edfb92e52f1
#
_entry.id   030210b40dda079a23fb5edfb92e52f1
#
_cell.length_a   1.000
_cell.length_b   1.000
_cell.length_c   1.000
_cell.angle_alpha   90.00
_cell.angle_beta   90.00
_cell.angle_gamma   90.00
#
_symmetry.space_group_name_H-M   'P 1'
#
loop_
_entity.id
_entity.type
_entity.pdbx_description
1 polymer ?
#
loop_
_entity_poly.entity_id
_entity_poly.type
_entity_poly.pdbx_seq_one_letter_code
_entity_poly.pdbx_strand_id
1 'polypeptide(L)'
;YENISPVTMWENYGISSYIRGSAEQLIWQSYYLLEDTLKYEKPQVVIVNVLAMTESDAKNEAYNRMTLDGMKLSKYKIASIRESMTEEENMASYIFPLLRYHSRWSELSSEDFRYMWKTPSVTTNGYLMQKGVRPVKTIPKAAPLANYTFSDRNMEYLDKIYSLCKDNGINLV
;
A
#
# COMPACT_ATOMS: atom_id res chain seq x y z
N TYR A 1 6.74 -2.29 4.95
CA TYR A 1 6.61 -3.64 4.38
C TYR A 1 7.92 -4.41 4.36
N GLU A 2 9.02 -3.80 4.79
CA GLU A 2 10.35 -4.41 4.83
C GLU A 2 10.83 -4.76 6.25
N ASN A 3 10.17 -4.24 7.29
CA ASN A 3 10.66 -4.33 8.67
C ASN A 3 9.95 -5.41 9.50
N ILE A 4 8.75 -5.83 9.10
CA ILE A 4 7.99 -6.88 9.80
C ILE A 4 7.84 -8.05 8.83
N SER A 5 8.39 -9.20 9.21
CA SER A 5 8.29 -10.42 8.39
C SER A 5 7.14 -11.29 8.87
N PRO A 6 6.10 -11.50 8.06
CA PRO A 6 5.02 -12.43 8.37
C PRO A 6 5.51 -13.87 8.59
N VAL A 7 6.55 -14.28 7.86
CA VAL A 7 7.15 -15.61 8.03
C VAL A 7 7.77 -15.75 9.42
N THR A 8 8.54 -14.74 9.85
CA THR A 8 9.16 -14.74 11.18
C THR A 8 8.11 -14.69 12.31
N MET A 9 7.01 -13.97 12.10
CA MET A 9 5.90 -13.95 13.06
C MET A 9 5.23 -15.33 13.18
N TRP A 10 5.07 -16.02 12.06
CA TRP A 10 4.53 -17.37 12.07
C TRP A 10 5.50 -18.36 12.73
N GLU A 11 6.78 -18.35 12.37
CA GLU A 11 7.79 -19.27 12.91
C GLU A 11 7.99 -19.12 14.42
N ASN A 12 8.01 -17.89 14.94
CA ASN A 12 8.32 -17.64 16.35
C ASN A 12 7.07 -17.62 17.25
N TYR A 13 5.91 -17.24 16.70
CA TYR A 13 4.72 -16.96 17.52
C TYR A 13 3.46 -17.67 17.04
N GLY A 14 3.50 -18.36 15.90
CA GLY A 14 2.31 -18.98 15.30
C GLY A 14 1.27 -17.98 14.81
N ILE A 15 1.66 -16.70 14.62
CA ILE A 15 0.75 -15.63 14.19
C ILE A 15 0.73 -15.54 12.67
N SER A 16 -0.43 -15.85 12.09
CA SER A 16 -0.66 -15.60 10.66
C SER A 16 -0.85 -14.10 10.41
N SER A 17 -0.06 -13.55 9.52
CA SER A 17 -0.12 -12.13 9.16
C SER A 17 0.11 -11.89 7.68
N TYR A 18 -0.32 -10.74 7.19
CA TYR A 18 -0.19 -10.33 5.79
C TYR A 18 0.08 -8.83 5.70
N ILE A 19 0.96 -8.42 4.79
CA ILE A 19 1.29 -7.01 4.55
C ILE A 19 0.59 -6.54 3.27
N ARG A 20 -0.22 -5.50 3.37
CA ARG A 20 -0.79 -4.77 2.23
C ARG A 20 -0.18 -3.36 2.19
N GLY A 21 1.09 -3.30 1.84
CA GLY A 21 1.87 -2.07 1.79
C GLY A 21 2.55 -1.88 0.45
N SER A 22 2.74 -0.63 0.05
CA SER A 22 3.51 -0.21 -1.11
C SER A 22 4.42 0.97 -0.77
N ALA A 23 5.36 1.29 -1.65
CA ALA A 23 6.14 2.50 -1.49
C ALA A 23 5.24 3.73 -1.61
N GLU A 24 5.52 4.76 -0.79
CA GLU A 24 4.78 6.05 -0.77
C GLU A 24 3.25 5.88 -0.61
N GLN A 25 2.82 4.81 0.06
CA GLN A 25 1.39 4.57 0.30
C GLN A 25 0.80 5.63 1.20
N LEU A 26 -0.30 6.22 0.75
CA LEU A 26 -1.01 7.29 1.44
C LEU A 26 -1.99 6.72 2.49
N ILE A 27 -2.28 7.49 3.54
CA ILE A 27 -3.15 7.03 4.62
C ILE A 27 -4.57 6.68 4.13
N TRP A 28 -5.11 7.45 3.19
CA TRP A 28 -6.43 7.14 2.62
C TRP A 28 -6.41 5.88 1.75
N GLN A 29 -5.30 5.58 1.07
CA GLN A 29 -5.15 4.30 0.38
C GLN A 29 -5.16 3.13 1.37
N SER A 30 -4.50 3.29 2.51
CA SER A 30 -4.53 2.31 3.60
C SER A 30 -5.95 2.07 4.13
N TYR A 31 -6.75 3.14 4.28
CA TYR A 31 -8.16 3.04 4.65
C TYR A 31 -8.97 2.20 3.66
N TYR A 32 -8.89 2.50 2.35
CA TYR A 32 -9.63 1.76 1.34
C TYR A 32 -9.14 0.32 1.15
N LEU A 33 -7.86 0.06 1.36
CA LEU A 33 -7.31 -1.29 1.40
C LEU A 33 -7.88 -2.09 2.58
N LEU A 34 -8.04 -1.46 3.73
CA LEU A 34 -8.67 -2.09 4.90
C LEU A 34 -10.14 -2.39 4.64
N GLU A 35 -10.93 -1.44 4.12
CA GLU A 35 -12.32 -1.67 3.72
C GLU A 35 -12.45 -2.82 2.72
N ASP A 36 -11.54 -2.90 1.74
CA ASP A 36 -11.51 -3.99 0.77
C ASP A 36 -11.14 -5.33 1.42
N THR A 37 -10.22 -5.34 2.38
CA THR A 37 -9.82 -6.54 3.14
C THR A 37 -10.99 -7.09 3.93
N LEU A 38 -11.74 -6.23 4.61
CA LEU A 38 -12.85 -6.64 5.48
C LEU A 38 -14.03 -7.31 4.75
N LYS A 39 -14.05 -7.30 3.42
CA LYS A 39 -15.01 -8.11 2.65
C LYS A 39 -14.70 -9.60 2.67
N TYR A 40 -13.45 -9.94 2.87
CA TYR A 40 -12.97 -11.30 2.72
C TYR A 40 -12.49 -11.89 4.05
N GLU A 41 -11.88 -11.06 4.87
CA GLU A 41 -11.24 -11.47 6.13
C GLU A 41 -11.43 -10.43 7.21
N LYS A 42 -11.54 -10.88 8.45
CA LYS A 42 -11.60 -10.01 9.63
C LYS A 42 -10.35 -10.25 10.47
N PRO A 43 -9.32 -9.40 10.36
CA PRO A 43 -8.13 -9.51 11.19
C PRO A 43 -8.44 -9.21 12.65
N GLN A 44 -7.69 -9.78 13.57
CA GLN A 44 -7.78 -9.45 15.00
C GLN A 44 -7.05 -8.15 15.34
N VAL A 45 -5.98 -7.87 14.58
CA VAL A 45 -5.13 -6.69 14.75
C VAL A 45 -4.81 -6.09 13.39
N VAL A 46 -4.87 -4.78 13.31
CA VAL A 46 -4.39 -3.98 12.18
C VAL A 46 -3.25 -3.09 12.67
N ILE A 47 -2.11 -3.14 11.99
CA ILE A 47 -0.96 -2.28 12.25
C ILE A 47 -0.85 -1.28 11.13
N VAL A 48 -0.91 0.01 11.46
CA VAL A 48 -0.80 1.11 10.49
C VAL A 48 0.54 1.82 10.65
N ASN A 49 1.26 1.95 9.54
CA ASN A 49 2.50 2.72 9.54
C ASN A 49 2.17 4.23 9.56
N VAL A 50 2.44 4.87 10.68
CA VAL A 50 2.22 6.31 10.86
C VAL A 50 3.09 7.20 9.95
N LEU A 51 4.12 6.66 9.32
CA LEU A 51 4.89 7.39 8.31
C LEU A 51 4.02 7.84 7.13
N ALA A 52 2.96 7.10 6.81
CA ALA A 52 1.97 7.49 5.81
C ALA A 52 1.25 8.82 6.15
N MET A 53 1.27 9.23 7.42
CA MET A 53 0.70 10.49 7.87
C MET A 53 1.54 11.72 7.50
N THR A 54 2.80 11.52 7.09
CA THR A 54 3.69 12.62 6.69
C THR A 54 3.48 13.09 5.26
N GLU A 55 2.78 12.29 4.46
CA GLU A 55 2.48 12.61 3.06
C GLU A 55 1.07 13.21 2.97
N SER A 56 0.98 14.45 2.50
CA SER A 56 -0.30 15.18 2.35
C SER A 56 -0.93 15.01 0.98
N ASP A 57 -0.15 14.66 -0.03
CA ASP A 57 -0.57 14.65 -1.42
C ASP A 57 -0.02 13.44 -2.17
N ALA A 58 -0.76 13.04 -3.21
CA ALA A 58 -0.28 12.03 -4.14
C ALA A 58 0.89 12.57 -4.96
N LYS A 59 2.00 11.83 -5.00
CA LYS A 59 3.22 12.30 -5.68
C LYS A 59 3.17 12.10 -7.19
N ASN A 60 2.72 10.94 -7.62
CA ASN A 60 2.58 10.62 -9.05
C ASN A 60 1.82 9.31 -9.27
N GLU A 61 1.44 9.09 -10.53
CA GLU A 61 0.71 7.90 -10.97
C GLU A 61 1.43 6.59 -10.64
N ALA A 62 2.76 6.53 -10.72
CA ALA A 62 3.49 5.30 -10.49
C ALA A 62 3.33 4.78 -9.06
N TYR A 63 3.43 5.64 -8.05
CA TYR A 63 3.22 5.28 -6.65
C TYR A 63 1.75 4.92 -6.37
N ASN A 64 0.81 5.69 -6.93
CA ASN A 64 -0.60 5.37 -6.82
C ASN A 64 -0.90 3.97 -7.36
N ARG A 65 -0.35 3.62 -8.52
CA ARG A 65 -0.56 2.30 -9.14
C ARG A 65 0.03 1.14 -8.34
N MET A 66 1.14 1.35 -7.65
CA MET A 66 1.71 0.32 -6.77
C MET A 66 0.71 -0.18 -5.72
N THR A 67 -0.16 0.69 -5.25
CA THR A 67 -1.23 0.34 -4.32
C THR A 67 -2.50 -0.12 -5.07
N LEU A 68 -2.94 0.66 -6.05
CA LEU A 68 -4.28 0.57 -6.64
C LEU A 68 -4.43 -0.55 -7.67
N ASP A 69 -3.38 -0.85 -8.44
CA ASP A 69 -3.46 -1.88 -9.49
C ASP A 69 -3.67 -3.28 -8.90
N GLY A 70 -3.18 -3.53 -7.68
CA GLY A 70 -3.41 -4.78 -6.95
C GLY A 70 -4.83 -4.97 -6.40
N MET A 71 -5.64 -3.92 -6.35
CA MET A 71 -7.02 -4.01 -5.89
C MET A 71 -7.94 -4.56 -6.98
N LYS A 72 -8.85 -5.47 -6.60
CA LYS A 72 -9.93 -5.89 -7.50
C LYS A 72 -10.89 -4.73 -7.74
N LEU A 73 -11.49 -4.67 -8.93
CA LEU A 73 -12.47 -3.63 -9.27
C LEU A 73 -13.64 -3.68 -8.27
N SER A 74 -13.82 -2.58 -7.55
CA SER A 74 -14.81 -2.44 -6.49
C SER A 74 -15.11 -0.96 -6.24
N LYS A 75 -16.19 -0.67 -5.50
CA LYS A 75 -16.46 0.71 -5.06
C LYS A 75 -15.31 1.32 -4.26
N TYR A 76 -14.57 0.51 -3.52
CA TYR A 76 -13.43 0.96 -2.72
C TYR A 76 -12.22 1.30 -3.59
N LYS A 77 -11.95 0.48 -4.63
CA LYS A 77 -10.94 0.82 -5.63
C LYS A 77 -11.26 2.13 -6.33
N ILE A 78 -12.51 2.32 -6.77
CA ILE A 78 -12.95 3.55 -7.44
C ILE A 78 -12.81 4.76 -6.52
N ALA A 79 -13.21 4.64 -5.25
CA ALA A 79 -13.06 5.71 -4.28
C ALA A 79 -11.58 6.02 -4.02
N SER A 80 -10.75 5.00 -3.83
CA SER A 80 -9.31 5.18 -3.63
C SER A 80 -8.62 5.83 -4.82
N ILE A 81 -9.02 5.49 -6.06
CA ILE A 81 -8.52 6.15 -7.27
C ILE A 81 -8.87 7.64 -7.25
N ARG A 82 -10.14 8.00 -7.00
CA ARG A 82 -10.59 9.39 -6.95
C ARG A 82 -9.79 10.23 -5.97
N GLU A 83 -9.56 9.67 -4.79
CA GLU A 83 -8.84 10.36 -3.72
C GLU A 83 -7.33 10.46 -3.97
N SER A 84 -6.78 9.59 -4.83
CA SER A 84 -5.34 9.50 -5.06
C SER A 84 -4.89 10.09 -6.39
N MET A 85 -5.78 10.21 -7.38
CA MET A 85 -5.44 10.75 -8.70
C MET A 85 -4.98 12.20 -8.61
N THR A 86 -3.93 12.51 -9.36
CA THR A 86 -3.56 13.89 -9.68
C THR A 86 -4.39 14.39 -10.87
N GLU A 87 -4.36 15.70 -11.11
CA GLU A 87 -5.12 16.32 -12.22
C GLU A 87 -4.70 15.82 -13.62
N GLU A 88 -3.46 15.35 -13.74
CA GLU A 88 -2.90 14.85 -14.99
C GLU A 88 -3.27 13.39 -15.28
N GLU A 89 -3.80 12.67 -14.29
CA GLU A 89 -4.10 11.26 -14.40
C GLU A 89 -5.52 11.00 -14.91
N ASN A 90 -5.73 9.83 -15.54
CA ASN A 90 -7.02 9.45 -16.08
C ASN A 90 -7.59 8.22 -15.37
N MET A 91 -8.77 8.36 -14.78
CA MET A 91 -9.47 7.26 -14.10
C MET A 91 -9.67 6.04 -15.01
N ALA A 92 -9.96 6.25 -16.30
CA ALA A 92 -10.18 5.13 -17.22
C ALA A 92 -8.94 4.23 -17.34
N SER A 93 -7.74 4.80 -17.24
CA SER A 93 -6.48 4.04 -17.28
C SER A 93 -6.27 3.16 -16.05
N TYR A 94 -6.86 3.51 -14.91
CA TYR A 94 -6.85 2.68 -13.70
C TYR A 94 -7.86 1.54 -13.74
N ILE A 95 -9.01 1.79 -14.37
CA ILE A 95 -10.08 0.78 -14.51
C ILE A 95 -9.75 -0.19 -15.62
N PHE A 96 -9.18 0.33 -16.72
CA PHE A 96 -8.77 -0.43 -17.90
C PHE A 96 -7.26 -0.30 -18.12
N PRO A 97 -6.41 -1.08 -17.43
CA PRO A 97 -4.96 -0.98 -17.54
C PRO A 97 -4.42 -1.08 -18.96
N LEU A 98 -5.17 -1.76 -19.86
CA LEU A 98 -4.82 -1.86 -21.27
C LEU A 98 -4.69 -0.47 -21.93
N LEU A 99 -5.49 0.51 -21.54
CA LEU A 99 -5.40 1.88 -22.05
C LEU A 99 -4.05 2.54 -21.71
N ARG A 100 -3.48 2.17 -20.58
CA ARG A 100 -2.15 2.66 -20.14
C ARG A 100 -1.01 2.00 -20.86
N TYR A 101 -1.13 0.69 -21.09
CA TYR A 101 -0.04 -0.15 -21.58
C TYR A 101 -0.13 -0.49 -23.06
N HIS A 102 -1.12 0.03 -23.79
CA HIS A 102 -1.32 -0.29 -25.21
C HIS A 102 -0.12 0.11 -26.10
N SER A 103 0.63 1.16 -25.73
CA SER A 103 1.84 1.57 -26.46
C SER A 103 3.01 0.60 -26.31
N ARG A 104 3.00 -0.28 -25.28
CA ARG A 104 4.06 -1.27 -25.05
C ARG A 104 4.01 -2.49 -25.96
N TRP A 105 3.00 -2.61 -26.82
CA TRP A 105 2.89 -3.79 -27.70
C TRP A 105 4.12 -3.99 -28.58
N SER A 106 4.80 -2.90 -29.00
CA SER A 106 6.04 -2.95 -29.76
C SER A 106 7.28 -3.27 -28.92
N GLU A 107 7.17 -3.21 -27.59
CA GLU A 107 8.26 -3.41 -26.64
C GLU A 107 8.17 -4.77 -25.92
N LEU A 108 7.15 -5.58 -26.25
CA LEU A 108 6.94 -6.88 -25.61
C LEU A 108 8.14 -7.80 -25.88
N SER A 109 8.65 -8.36 -24.80
CA SER A 109 9.75 -9.32 -24.77
C SER A 109 9.23 -10.73 -24.47
N SER A 110 10.08 -11.73 -24.69
CA SER A 110 9.78 -13.11 -24.27
C SER A 110 9.53 -13.25 -22.76
N GLU A 111 10.08 -12.33 -21.95
CA GLU A 111 9.85 -12.29 -20.51
C GLU A 111 8.42 -11.85 -20.16
N ASP A 112 7.86 -10.87 -20.88
CA ASP A 112 6.49 -10.42 -20.68
C ASP A 112 5.50 -11.57 -20.92
N PHE A 113 5.72 -12.37 -21.96
CA PHE A 113 4.92 -13.57 -22.22
C PHE A 113 5.10 -14.65 -21.14
N ARG A 114 6.31 -14.80 -20.60
CA ARG A 114 6.54 -15.73 -19.49
C ARG A 114 5.79 -15.31 -18.22
N TYR A 115 5.67 -14.00 -17.94
CA TYR A 115 4.92 -13.47 -16.80
C TYR A 115 3.42 -13.70 -16.92
N MET A 116 2.86 -13.87 -18.10
CA MET A 116 1.45 -14.26 -18.25
C MET A 116 1.14 -15.62 -17.62
N TRP A 117 2.14 -16.53 -17.56
CA TRP A 117 1.98 -17.90 -17.05
C TRP A 117 2.70 -18.15 -15.72
N LYS A 118 3.70 -17.36 -15.41
CA LYS A 118 4.48 -17.43 -14.18
C LYS A 118 4.57 -16.05 -13.55
N THR A 119 3.47 -15.57 -13.02
CA THR A 119 3.51 -14.40 -12.16
C THR A 119 4.34 -14.76 -10.92
N PRO A 120 5.42 -14.03 -10.60
CA PRO A 120 6.08 -14.20 -9.31
C PRO A 120 5.02 -13.93 -8.25
N SER A 121 4.48 -15.00 -7.66
CA SER A 121 3.58 -14.82 -6.54
C SER A 121 4.35 -14.13 -5.43
N VAL A 122 3.74 -13.19 -4.75
CA VAL A 122 4.27 -12.62 -3.51
C VAL A 122 4.23 -13.75 -2.48
N THR A 123 5.30 -14.55 -2.45
CA THR A 123 5.36 -15.81 -1.70
C THR A 123 5.50 -15.60 -0.20
N THR A 124 5.73 -14.37 0.25
CA THR A 124 6.03 -14.02 1.64
C THR A 124 4.97 -13.14 2.29
N ASN A 125 3.68 -13.35 1.94
CA ASN A 125 2.54 -12.61 2.50
C ASN A 125 2.70 -11.09 2.43
N GLY A 126 3.15 -10.56 1.29
CA GLY A 126 3.36 -9.14 1.09
C GLY A 126 4.69 -8.59 1.60
N TYR A 127 5.54 -9.45 2.18
CA TYR A 127 6.87 -9.04 2.64
C TYR A 127 7.85 -8.95 1.47
N LEU A 128 8.51 -7.80 1.32
CA LEU A 128 9.60 -7.63 0.37
C LEU A 128 10.93 -7.97 1.05
N MET A 129 11.48 -9.14 0.73
CA MET A 129 12.78 -9.53 1.23
C MET A 129 13.89 -8.76 0.49
N GLN A 130 14.55 -7.86 1.20
CA GLN A 130 15.73 -7.17 0.69
C GLN A 130 16.99 -7.94 1.10
N LYS A 131 17.82 -8.25 0.11
CA LYS A 131 19.13 -8.87 0.33
C LYS A 131 20.20 -7.83 0.05
N GLY A 132 21.00 -7.50 1.04
CA GLY A 132 22.13 -6.61 0.88
C GLY A 132 22.45 -5.83 2.15
N VAL A 133 23.72 -5.53 2.32
CA VAL A 133 24.20 -4.66 3.39
C VAL A 133 24.52 -3.30 2.77
N ARG A 134 23.80 -2.27 3.22
CA ARG A 134 24.13 -0.89 2.90
C ARG A 134 24.84 -0.26 4.11
N PRO A 135 26.19 -0.10 4.07
CA PRO A 135 26.87 0.52 5.16
C PRO A 135 26.47 2.00 5.26
N VAL A 136 25.84 2.38 6.37
CA VAL A 136 25.54 3.78 6.68
C VAL A 136 26.79 4.38 7.32
N LYS A 137 27.48 5.23 6.59
CA LYS A 137 28.71 5.89 7.10
C LYS A 137 28.42 6.94 8.17
N THR A 138 27.24 7.54 8.15
CA THR A 138 26.83 8.56 9.09
C THR A 138 25.33 8.47 9.31
N ILE A 139 24.90 8.30 10.54
CA ILE A 139 23.49 8.42 10.91
C ILE A 139 23.17 9.92 11.03
N PRO A 140 22.33 10.50 10.16
CA PRO A 140 21.96 11.89 10.30
C PRO A 140 21.27 12.08 11.65
N LYS A 141 21.70 13.09 12.42
CA LYS A 141 20.94 13.48 13.61
C LYS A 141 19.61 14.04 13.14
N ALA A 142 18.52 13.39 13.54
CA ALA A 142 17.19 13.94 13.31
C ALA A 142 17.10 15.31 14.01
N ALA A 143 16.71 16.34 13.25
CA ALA A 143 16.33 17.60 13.86
C ALA A 143 15.08 17.36 14.72
N PRO A 144 14.97 18.00 15.91
CA PRO A 144 13.74 17.89 16.67
C PRO A 144 12.58 18.41 15.83
N LEU A 145 11.55 17.61 15.68
CA LEU A 145 10.29 18.00 15.04
C LEU A 145 9.51 18.95 15.96
N ALA A 146 10.04 20.15 16.15
CA ALA A 146 9.29 21.19 16.83
C ALA A 146 8.19 21.68 15.87
N ASN A 147 6.92 21.55 16.27
CA ASN A 147 5.73 22.06 15.56
C ASN A 147 5.37 21.34 14.24
N TYR A 148 5.59 20.04 14.12
CA TYR A 148 5.03 19.29 13.02
C TYR A 148 3.52 19.08 13.24
N THR A 149 2.70 19.53 12.30
CA THR A 149 1.25 19.26 12.27
C THR A 149 0.92 18.37 11.10
N PHE A 150 0.16 17.30 11.35
CA PHE A 150 -0.40 16.49 10.27
C PHE A 150 -1.50 17.27 9.55
N SER A 151 -1.71 16.98 8.26
CA SER A 151 -2.81 17.58 7.52
C SER A 151 -4.16 17.11 8.07
N ASP A 152 -5.17 17.99 8.00
CA ASP A 152 -6.54 17.66 8.44
C ASP A 152 -7.07 16.42 7.72
N ARG A 153 -6.74 16.28 6.44
CA ARG A 153 -7.09 15.12 5.63
C ARG A 153 -6.49 13.82 6.19
N ASN A 154 -5.22 13.85 6.57
CA ASN A 154 -4.56 12.68 7.15
C ASN A 154 -5.18 12.30 8.50
N MET A 155 -5.51 13.28 9.33
CA MET A 155 -6.20 13.05 10.60
C MET A 155 -7.59 12.47 10.38
N GLU A 156 -8.36 12.99 9.42
CA GLU A 156 -9.68 12.47 9.06
C GLU A 156 -9.61 10.98 8.65
N TYR A 157 -8.62 10.61 7.81
CA TYR A 157 -8.49 9.21 7.39
C TYR A 157 -7.96 8.29 8.49
N LEU A 158 -7.15 8.79 9.41
CA LEU A 158 -6.76 8.04 10.60
C LEU A 158 -7.99 7.76 11.48
N ASP A 159 -8.85 8.76 11.69
CA ASP A 159 -10.10 8.60 12.45
C ASP A 159 -11.06 7.61 11.76
N LYS A 160 -11.12 7.63 10.42
CA LYS A 160 -11.88 6.63 9.65
C LYS A 160 -11.34 5.21 9.85
N ILE A 161 -10.02 5.03 9.83
CA ILE A 161 -9.37 3.73 10.10
C ILE A 161 -9.68 3.27 11.53
N TYR A 162 -9.55 4.18 12.51
CA TYR A 162 -9.85 3.88 13.90
C TYR A 162 -11.32 3.46 14.08
N SER A 163 -12.24 4.22 13.53
CA SER A 163 -13.68 3.92 13.60
C SER A 163 -14.01 2.59 12.94
N LEU A 164 -13.44 2.33 11.75
CA LEU A 164 -13.62 1.09 11.03
C LEU A 164 -13.12 -0.13 11.82
N CYS A 165 -11.96 0.00 12.46
CA CYS A 165 -11.41 -1.04 13.33
C CYS A 165 -12.32 -1.27 14.55
N LYS A 166 -12.72 -0.18 15.24
CA LYS A 166 -13.58 -0.22 16.41
C LYS A 166 -14.92 -0.88 16.12
N ASP A 167 -15.59 -0.50 15.03
CA ASP A 167 -16.91 -1.02 14.65
C ASP A 167 -16.86 -2.51 14.28
N ASN A 168 -15.69 -2.98 13.85
CA ASN A 168 -15.45 -4.38 13.57
C ASN A 168 -14.81 -5.17 14.72
N GLY A 169 -14.55 -4.54 15.88
CA GLY A 169 -13.91 -5.19 17.01
C GLY A 169 -12.45 -5.61 16.73
N ILE A 170 -11.74 -4.80 15.95
CA ILE A 170 -10.34 -5.02 15.56
C ILE A 170 -9.45 -4.10 16.39
N ASN A 171 -8.35 -4.63 16.90
CA ASN A 171 -7.35 -3.82 17.60
C ASN A 171 -6.48 -3.06 16.59
N LEU A 172 -6.44 -1.75 16.69
CA LEU A 172 -5.55 -0.90 15.89
C LEU A 172 -4.26 -0.60 16.67
N VAL A 173 -3.12 -0.77 16.00
CA VAL A 173 -1.77 -0.49 16.53
C VAL A 173 -0.99 0.40 15.57
#